data_ba04cb57411e08b6eca4ad27cfade60a
#
_entry.id   ba04cb57411e08b6eca4ad27cfade60a
#
_cell.length_a   1.000
_cell.length_b   1.000
_cell.length_c   1.000
_cell.angle_alpha   90.00
_cell.angle_beta   90.00
_cell.angle_gamma   90.00
#
_symmetry.space_group_name_H-M   'P 1'
#
loop_
_entity.id
_entity.type
_entity.pdbx_description
1 polymer ?
#
loop_
_entity_poly.entity_id
_entity_poly.type
_entity_poly.pdbx_seq_one_letter_code
_entity_poly.pdbx_strand_id
1 'polypeptide(L)'
;TGRNVSEIILALENVNEKVTVVATKNQISFHGEHIHVTSRLVDGVFPDYQQIIPKQFTTEAVILRQDLTDRLKMTTVFSGKLQQVRLKIYPQEKLLEIESRNDEIGETSQQIDATLTGEPVEFLLNQRFLSDVLSYLSVDSVSLSASGNNKPLVIKGIGDHSFTYLVMPMRG
;
A
#
# COMPACT_ATOMS: atom_id res chain seq x y z
N THR A 1 -1.75 18.45 0.51
CA THR A 1 -0.63 17.50 0.36
C THR A 1 -0.56 16.59 1.57
N GLY A 2 0.07 15.39 1.45
CA GLY A 2 0.23 14.45 2.58
C GLY A 2 0.95 15.10 3.77
N ARG A 3 1.97 15.90 3.54
CA ARG A 3 2.67 16.65 4.58
C ARG A 3 1.72 17.56 5.38
N ASN A 4 0.88 18.33 4.71
CA ASN A 4 -0.07 19.22 5.39
C ASN A 4 -1.07 18.42 6.22
N VAL A 5 -1.49 17.24 5.76
CA VAL A 5 -2.40 16.36 6.52
C VAL A 5 -1.73 15.92 7.81
N SER A 6 -0.48 15.47 7.77
CA SER A 6 0.28 15.08 8.98
C SER A 6 0.42 16.25 9.98
N GLU A 7 0.70 17.46 9.49
CA GLU A 7 0.78 18.66 10.34
C GLU A 7 -0.57 19.02 10.97
N ILE A 8 -1.67 18.87 10.24
CA ILE A 8 -3.03 19.08 10.75
C ILE A 8 -3.36 18.04 11.84
N ILE A 9 -3.05 16.76 11.59
CA ILE A 9 -3.28 15.69 12.57
C ILE A 9 -2.51 16.02 13.86
N LEU A 10 -1.23 16.34 13.76
CA LEU A 10 -0.40 16.69 14.91
C LEU A 10 -0.94 17.89 15.69
N ALA A 11 -1.41 18.93 14.97
CA ALA A 11 -1.98 20.11 15.61
C ALA A 11 -3.31 19.82 16.34
N LEU A 12 -4.09 18.84 15.85
CA LEU A 12 -5.38 18.47 16.41
C LEU A 12 -5.31 17.30 17.40
N GLU A 13 -4.16 16.63 17.54
CA GLU A 13 -4.00 15.38 18.32
C GLU A 13 -4.43 15.53 19.79
N ASN A 14 -4.18 16.70 20.39
CA ASN A 14 -4.53 16.97 21.80
C ASN A 14 -5.79 17.83 21.96
N VAL A 15 -6.57 18.00 20.91
CA VAL A 15 -7.81 18.79 20.95
C VAL A 15 -8.97 17.88 21.38
N ASN A 16 -9.48 18.08 22.61
CA ASN A 16 -10.57 17.28 23.16
C ASN A 16 -11.94 17.94 23.00
N GLU A 17 -12.02 19.01 22.26
CA GLU A 17 -13.22 19.79 21.99
C GLU A 17 -13.78 19.56 20.58
N LYS A 18 -14.98 20.06 20.32
CA LYS A 18 -15.56 20.01 18.97
C LYS A 18 -14.81 20.96 18.05
N VAL A 19 -14.36 20.43 16.92
CA VAL A 19 -13.70 21.20 15.86
C VAL A 19 -14.68 21.39 14.71
N THR A 20 -14.92 22.65 14.33
CA THR A 20 -15.68 23.02 13.14
C THR A 20 -14.76 23.00 11.93
N VAL A 21 -15.15 22.28 10.89
CA VAL A 21 -14.39 22.21 9.63
C VAL A 21 -15.10 23.06 8.59
N VAL A 22 -14.38 24.03 8.02
CA VAL A 22 -14.86 24.90 6.94
C VAL A 22 -13.99 24.69 5.73
N ALA A 23 -14.58 24.28 4.60
CA ALA A 23 -13.90 24.13 3.34
C ALA A 23 -14.41 25.16 2.33
N THR A 24 -13.48 25.82 1.66
CA THR A 24 -13.73 26.71 0.52
C THR A 24 -13.07 26.14 -0.72
N LYS A 25 -13.17 26.81 -1.85
CA LYS A 25 -12.53 26.36 -3.09
C LYS A 25 -11.00 26.19 -2.97
N ASN A 26 -10.35 27.02 -2.15
CA ASN A 26 -8.88 27.13 -2.13
C ASN A 26 -8.26 26.74 -0.78
N GLN A 27 -9.05 26.55 0.27
CA GLN A 27 -8.54 26.25 1.61
C GLN A 27 -9.53 25.45 2.45
N ILE A 28 -8.98 24.73 3.41
CA ILE A 28 -9.71 24.06 4.48
C ILE A 28 -9.24 24.61 5.82
N SER A 29 -10.17 24.90 6.72
CA SER A 29 -9.87 25.44 8.05
C SER A 29 -10.56 24.61 9.13
N PHE A 30 -9.88 24.47 10.25
CA PHE A 30 -10.32 23.76 11.46
C PHE A 30 -10.35 24.77 12.58
N HIS A 31 -11.52 24.95 13.20
CA HIS A 31 -11.76 25.95 14.25
C HIS A 31 -12.21 25.25 15.52
N GLY A 32 -11.42 25.27 16.55
CA GLY A 32 -11.78 24.93 17.93
C GLY A 32 -11.79 26.21 18.80
N GLU A 33 -12.04 26.05 20.09
CA GLU A 33 -12.11 27.16 21.04
C GLU A 33 -10.74 27.85 21.21
N HIS A 34 -9.67 27.06 21.23
CA HIS A 34 -8.31 27.52 21.43
C HIS A 34 -7.36 27.23 20.25
N ILE A 35 -7.88 26.70 19.16
CA ILE A 35 -7.09 26.31 18.01
C ILE A 35 -7.73 26.77 16.69
N HIS A 36 -6.89 27.26 15.81
CA HIS A 36 -7.27 27.60 14.44
C HIS A 36 -6.17 27.10 13.50
N VAL A 37 -6.50 26.14 12.65
CA VAL A 37 -5.58 25.59 11.65
C VAL A 37 -6.16 25.81 10.26
N THR A 38 -5.38 26.39 9.35
CA THR A 38 -5.81 26.57 7.96
C THR A 38 -4.75 25.97 7.03
N SER A 39 -5.21 25.23 6.06
CA SER A 39 -4.36 24.66 5.00
C SER A 39 -4.90 25.03 3.63
N ARG A 40 -3.98 25.37 2.73
CA ARG A 40 -4.31 25.59 1.33
C ARG A 40 -4.59 24.28 0.64
N LEU A 41 -5.65 24.23 -0.16
CA LEU A 41 -5.98 23.09 -1.00
C LEU A 41 -5.11 23.11 -2.28
N VAL A 42 -4.84 21.94 -2.80
CA VAL A 42 -4.15 21.76 -4.08
C VAL A 42 -5.18 21.95 -5.19
N ASP A 43 -4.84 22.76 -6.19
CA ASP A 43 -5.66 22.89 -7.38
C ASP A 43 -5.64 21.58 -8.18
N GLY A 44 -6.81 21.09 -8.59
CA GLY A 44 -6.95 19.91 -9.43
C GLY A 44 -8.23 19.13 -9.14
N VAL A 45 -8.54 18.24 -10.07
CA VAL A 45 -9.63 17.26 -9.89
C VAL A 45 -9.05 16.04 -9.20
N PHE A 46 -9.70 15.58 -8.14
CA PHE A 46 -9.31 14.32 -7.48
C PHE A 46 -9.45 13.17 -8.49
N PRO A 47 -8.40 12.35 -8.69
CA PRO A 47 -8.46 11.25 -9.64
C PRO A 47 -9.60 10.28 -9.31
N ASP A 48 -10.33 9.84 -10.32
CA ASP A 48 -11.34 8.78 -10.17
C ASP A 48 -10.63 7.44 -9.99
N TYR A 49 -10.25 7.14 -8.74
CA TYR A 49 -9.55 5.91 -8.39
C TYR A 49 -10.41 4.65 -8.62
N GLN A 50 -11.74 4.79 -8.66
CA GLN A 50 -12.63 3.64 -8.90
C GLN A 50 -12.44 3.05 -10.30
N GLN A 51 -12.05 3.87 -11.27
CA GLN A 51 -11.71 3.41 -12.63
C GLN A 51 -10.40 2.62 -12.67
N ILE A 52 -9.51 2.82 -11.70
CA ILE A 52 -8.21 2.15 -11.63
C ILE A 52 -8.34 0.77 -10.98
N ILE A 53 -9.33 0.58 -10.10
CA ILE A 53 -9.57 -0.71 -9.42
C ILE A 53 -10.07 -1.73 -10.45
N PRO A 54 -9.34 -2.85 -10.68
CA PRO A 54 -9.81 -3.89 -11.57
C PRO A 54 -11.16 -4.46 -11.11
N LYS A 55 -12.08 -4.66 -12.05
CA LYS A 55 -13.40 -5.25 -11.76
C LYS A 55 -13.34 -6.78 -11.62
N GLN A 56 -12.31 -7.40 -12.19
CA GLN A 56 -12.09 -8.83 -12.15
C GLN A 56 -10.63 -9.11 -11.88
N PHE A 57 -10.36 -10.15 -11.11
CA PHE A 57 -9.02 -10.62 -10.81
C PHE A 57 -8.80 -12.00 -11.42
N THR A 58 -7.62 -12.20 -12.00
CA THR A 58 -7.19 -13.46 -12.58
C THR A 58 -6.30 -14.25 -11.64
N THR A 59 -5.74 -13.60 -10.64
CA THR A 59 -4.82 -14.20 -9.67
C THR A 59 -5.13 -13.67 -8.28
N GLU A 60 -5.14 -14.56 -7.29
CA GLU A 60 -5.30 -14.21 -5.90
C GLU A 60 -4.33 -15.01 -5.02
N ALA A 61 -3.72 -14.33 -4.05
CA ALA A 61 -2.91 -14.92 -3.02
C ALA A 61 -3.41 -14.48 -1.65
N VAL A 62 -3.71 -15.44 -0.76
CA VAL A 62 -4.06 -15.18 0.63
C VAL A 62 -2.89 -15.59 1.52
N ILE A 63 -2.41 -14.65 2.34
CA ILE A 63 -1.16 -14.76 3.08
C ILE A 63 -1.38 -14.29 4.52
N LEU A 64 -0.67 -14.87 5.48
CA LEU A 64 -0.58 -14.29 6.81
C LEU A 64 0.18 -12.95 6.74
N ARG A 65 -0.45 -11.90 7.25
CA ARG A 65 0.11 -10.54 7.24
C ARG A 65 1.51 -10.47 7.88
N GLN A 66 1.70 -11.21 8.97
CA GLN A 66 2.98 -11.25 9.67
C GLN A 66 4.08 -11.87 8.81
N ASP A 67 3.79 -12.98 8.11
CA ASP A 67 4.77 -13.66 7.26
C ASP A 67 5.21 -12.75 6.11
N LEU A 68 4.26 -12.09 5.44
CA LEU A 68 4.57 -11.12 4.39
C LEU A 68 5.42 -9.96 4.93
N THR A 69 5.09 -9.44 6.12
CA THR A 69 5.84 -8.37 6.77
C THR A 69 7.28 -8.77 7.07
N ASP A 70 7.49 -9.97 7.60
CA ASP A 70 8.83 -10.41 8.00
C ASP A 70 9.70 -10.72 6.77
N ARG A 71 9.14 -11.30 5.71
CA ARG A 71 9.87 -11.53 4.44
C ARG A 71 10.22 -10.21 3.75
N LEU A 72 9.32 -9.22 3.76
CA LEU A 72 9.62 -7.88 3.25
C LEU A 72 10.76 -7.21 4.02
N LYS A 73 10.81 -7.33 5.34
CA LYS A 73 11.94 -6.81 6.13
C LYS A 73 13.27 -7.43 5.72
N MET A 74 13.30 -8.75 5.48
CA MET A 74 14.51 -9.44 5.04
C MET A 74 15.00 -8.95 3.67
N THR A 75 14.09 -8.59 2.75
CA THR A 75 14.46 -8.08 1.44
C THR A 75 14.95 -6.64 1.46
N THR A 76 14.67 -5.88 2.54
CA THR A 76 15.03 -4.45 2.64
C THR A 76 16.52 -4.18 2.45
N VAL A 77 17.38 -5.04 2.99
CA VAL A 77 18.84 -4.89 2.90
C VAL A 77 19.32 -4.90 1.45
N PHE A 78 18.64 -5.66 0.59
CA PHE A 78 19.01 -5.89 -0.80
C PHE A 78 18.22 -5.02 -1.80
N SER A 79 17.29 -4.19 -1.35
CA SER A 79 16.38 -3.43 -2.23
C SER A 79 17.02 -2.20 -2.91
N GLY A 80 18.24 -1.84 -2.52
CA GLY A 80 18.99 -0.73 -3.08
C GLY A 80 18.30 0.64 -2.95
N LYS A 81 18.82 1.63 -3.66
CA LYS A 81 18.29 3.01 -3.62
C LYS A 81 16.87 3.14 -4.18
N LEU A 82 16.48 2.29 -5.11
CA LEU A 82 15.16 2.29 -5.73
C LEU A 82 14.12 1.51 -4.93
N GLN A 83 14.54 0.82 -3.87
CA GLN A 83 13.68 0.00 -3.01
C GLN A 83 12.81 -0.97 -3.81
N GLN A 84 13.40 -1.62 -4.81
CA GLN A 84 12.72 -2.53 -5.70
C GLN A 84 12.67 -3.94 -5.13
N VAL A 85 11.49 -4.55 -5.24
CA VAL A 85 11.28 -5.97 -4.99
C VAL A 85 10.49 -6.58 -6.14
N ARG A 86 10.82 -7.80 -6.50
CA ARG A 86 10.06 -8.62 -7.44
C ARG A 86 9.16 -9.56 -6.65
N LEU A 87 7.86 -9.46 -6.87
CA LEU A 87 6.87 -10.36 -6.32
C LEU A 87 6.43 -11.33 -7.43
N LYS A 88 6.56 -12.64 -7.18
CA LYS A 88 6.14 -13.70 -8.08
C LYS A 88 5.03 -14.50 -7.43
N ILE A 89 3.93 -14.70 -8.15
CA ILE A 89 2.79 -15.50 -7.72
C ILE A 89 2.55 -16.55 -8.79
N TYR A 90 2.88 -17.80 -8.50
CA TYR A 90 2.75 -18.94 -9.42
C TYR A 90 1.84 -20.01 -8.78
N PRO A 91 0.52 -19.93 -8.97
CA PRO A 91 -0.42 -20.81 -8.32
C PRO A 91 -0.23 -22.29 -8.63
N GLN A 92 0.13 -22.62 -9.87
CA GLN A 92 0.35 -24.00 -10.31
C GLN A 92 1.56 -24.66 -9.63
N GLU A 93 2.60 -23.84 -9.37
CA GLU A 93 3.83 -24.25 -8.68
C GLU A 93 3.69 -24.13 -7.15
N LYS A 94 2.55 -23.61 -6.66
CA LYS A 94 2.32 -23.25 -5.25
C LYS A 94 3.41 -22.33 -4.69
N LEU A 95 3.93 -21.44 -5.53
CA LEU A 95 5.04 -20.57 -5.21
C LEU A 95 4.58 -19.11 -5.11
N LEU A 96 4.78 -18.54 -3.94
CA LEU A 96 4.80 -17.09 -3.70
C LEU A 96 6.21 -16.72 -3.26
N GLU A 97 6.84 -15.83 -4.00
CA GLU A 97 8.24 -15.48 -3.79
C GLU A 97 8.43 -13.96 -3.86
N ILE A 98 9.26 -13.45 -2.96
CA ILE A 98 9.74 -12.06 -3.01
C ILE A 98 11.24 -12.08 -3.19
N GLU A 99 11.69 -11.47 -4.27
CA GLU A 99 13.12 -11.31 -4.59
C GLU A 99 13.54 -9.85 -4.51
N SER A 100 14.77 -9.64 -4.09
CA SER A 100 15.42 -8.34 -4.16
C SER A 100 16.88 -8.52 -4.54
N ARG A 101 17.38 -7.62 -5.37
CA ARG A 101 18.75 -7.65 -5.88
C ARG A 101 19.40 -6.28 -5.80
N ASN A 102 20.63 -6.28 -5.33
CA ASN A 102 21.52 -5.12 -5.32
C ASN A 102 22.89 -5.56 -5.84
N ASP A 103 23.36 -4.92 -6.88
CA ASP A 103 24.62 -5.32 -7.56
C ASP A 103 25.87 -5.18 -6.67
N GLU A 104 25.81 -4.37 -5.60
CA GLU A 104 26.92 -4.16 -4.66
C GLU A 104 26.88 -5.13 -3.46
N ILE A 105 25.69 -5.55 -3.02
CA ILE A 105 25.50 -6.28 -1.76
C ILE A 105 25.13 -7.74 -2.01
N GLY A 106 24.45 -8.03 -3.14
CA GLY A 106 23.96 -9.35 -3.50
C GLY A 106 22.45 -9.41 -3.70
N GLU A 107 21.91 -10.62 -3.61
CA GLU A 107 20.50 -10.89 -3.84
C GLU A 107 19.91 -11.75 -2.74
N THR A 108 18.61 -11.69 -2.58
CA THR A 108 17.84 -12.54 -1.69
C THR A 108 16.54 -12.96 -2.35
N SER A 109 16.13 -14.19 -2.08
CA SER A 109 14.82 -14.72 -2.44
C SER A 109 14.16 -15.29 -1.19
N GLN A 110 12.90 -14.96 -0.99
CA GLN A 110 12.10 -15.35 0.17
C GLN A 110 10.79 -15.96 -0.28
N GLN A 111 10.60 -17.25 0.01
CA GLN A 111 9.33 -17.91 -0.22
C GLN A 111 8.38 -17.68 0.96
N ILE A 112 7.09 -17.59 0.65
CA ILE A 112 6.03 -17.30 1.62
C ILE A 112 4.93 -18.33 1.43
N ASP A 113 4.49 -18.92 2.53
CA ASP A 113 3.35 -19.81 2.53
C ASP A 113 2.07 -19.03 2.27
N ALA A 114 1.31 -19.45 1.25
CA ALA A 114 0.10 -18.75 0.83
C ALA A 114 -0.89 -19.71 0.17
N THR A 115 -2.15 -19.35 0.24
CA THR A 115 -3.18 -19.99 -0.60
C THR A 115 -3.24 -19.21 -1.92
N LEU A 116 -2.92 -19.89 -3.01
CA LEU A 116 -2.79 -19.28 -4.35
C LEU A 116 -3.83 -19.82 -5.31
N THR A 117 -4.44 -18.95 -6.11
CA THR A 117 -5.37 -19.31 -7.17
C THR A 117 -5.16 -18.46 -8.42
N GLY A 118 -5.48 -19.00 -9.59
CA GLY A 118 -5.51 -18.28 -10.86
C GLY A 118 -4.25 -18.43 -11.71
N GLU A 119 -3.91 -17.37 -12.43
CA GLU A 119 -2.83 -17.34 -13.43
C GLU A 119 -1.51 -16.88 -12.82
N PRO A 120 -0.35 -17.27 -13.39
CA PRO A 120 0.93 -16.78 -12.93
C PRO A 120 1.09 -15.27 -13.21
N VAL A 121 1.67 -14.55 -12.26
CA VAL A 121 1.90 -13.12 -12.38
C VAL A 121 3.18 -12.70 -11.67
N GLU A 122 3.88 -11.72 -12.25
CA GLU A 122 5.05 -11.10 -11.65
C GLU A 122 4.90 -9.58 -11.60
N PHE A 123 5.39 -8.99 -10.52
CA PHE A 123 5.41 -7.55 -10.33
C PHE A 123 6.79 -7.07 -9.91
N LEU A 124 7.24 -5.97 -10.49
CA LEU A 124 8.30 -5.16 -9.92
C LEU A 124 7.63 -4.05 -9.11
N LEU A 125 7.85 -4.02 -7.81
CA LEU A 125 7.15 -3.12 -6.88
C LEU A 125 8.14 -2.31 -6.04
N ASN A 126 7.70 -1.16 -5.55
CA ASN A 126 8.43 -0.47 -4.49
C ASN A 126 8.09 -1.11 -3.14
N GLN A 127 9.10 -1.65 -2.47
CA GLN A 127 8.97 -2.35 -1.20
C GLN A 127 8.32 -1.49 -0.11
N ARG A 128 8.63 -0.20 -0.09
CA ARG A 128 8.08 0.72 0.90
C ARG A 128 6.56 0.75 0.85
N PHE A 129 5.98 0.78 -0.35
CA PHE A 129 4.52 0.79 -0.49
C PHE A 129 3.87 -0.48 0.05
N LEU A 130 4.55 -1.64 -0.11
CA LEU A 130 4.07 -2.90 0.48
C LEU A 130 4.19 -2.88 2.01
N SER A 131 5.30 -2.39 2.55
CA SER A 131 5.52 -2.33 4.00
C SER A 131 4.58 -1.33 4.67
N ASP A 132 4.36 -0.17 4.04
CA ASP A 132 3.49 0.87 4.58
C ASP A 132 2.04 0.36 4.72
N VAL A 133 1.48 -0.28 3.69
CA VAL A 133 0.09 -0.77 3.75
C VAL A 133 -0.11 -1.80 4.85
N LEU A 134 0.85 -2.71 5.05
CA LEU A 134 0.73 -3.77 6.05
C LEU A 134 0.69 -3.22 7.50
N SER A 135 1.24 -2.02 7.72
CA SER A 135 1.19 -1.36 9.02
C SER A 135 -0.21 -0.79 9.36
N TYR A 136 -1.02 -0.50 8.35
CA TYR A 136 -2.39 0.02 8.52
C TYR A 136 -3.46 -1.07 8.63
N LEU A 137 -3.10 -2.31 8.29
CA LEU A 137 -4.04 -3.43 8.35
C LEU A 137 -4.00 -4.09 9.74
N SER A 138 -5.13 -4.12 10.42
CA SER A 138 -5.29 -4.73 11.75
C SER A 138 -5.92 -6.14 11.67
N VAL A 139 -5.56 -6.91 10.64
CA VAL A 139 -6.07 -8.26 10.36
C VAL A 139 -4.94 -9.27 10.32
N ASP A 140 -5.25 -10.55 10.55
CA ASP A 140 -4.25 -11.62 10.54
C ASP A 140 -3.84 -12.02 9.12
N SER A 141 -4.76 -11.96 8.18
CA SER A 141 -4.52 -12.38 6.79
C SER A 141 -4.86 -11.27 5.80
N VAL A 142 -4.10 -11.22 4.73
CA VAL A 142 -4.28 -10.27 3.62
C VAL A 142 -4.44 -10.99 2.30
N SER A 143 -5.22 -10.43 1.39
CA SER A 143 -5.29 -10.86 0.00
C SER A 143 -4.50 -9.93 -0.90
N LEU A 144 -3.74 -10.52 -1.82
CA LEU A 144 -3.10 -9.87 -2.96
C LEU A 144 -3.85 -10.31 -4.21
N SER A 145 -4.52 -9.40 -4.88
CA SER A 145 -5.34 -9.70 -6.05
C SER A 145 -4.81 -8.97 -7.29
N ALA A 146 -4.67 -9.68 -8.40
CA ALA A 146 -4.07 -9.20 -9.64
C ALA A 146 -4.93 -9.51 -10.87
N SER A 147 -4.75 -8.68 -11.90
CA SER A 147 -5.41 -8.84 -13.22
C SER A 147 -4.38 -8.77 -14.36
N GLY A 148 -3.18 -9.31 -14.12
CA GLY A 148 -2.02 -9.30 -15.01
C GLY A 148 -0.91 -8.35 -14.58
N ASN A 149 0.28 -8.52 -15.18
CA ASN A 149 1.56 -7.93 -14.76
C ASN A 149 1.60 -6.39 -14.81
N ASN A 150 0.82 -5.77 -15.71
CA ASN A 150 0.83 -4.32 -15.93
C ASN A 150 -0.37 -3.60 -15.30
N LYS A 151 -1.17 -4.30 -14.53
CA LYS A 151 -2.31 -3.75 -13.79
C LYS A 151 -1.94 -3.54 -12.32
N PRO A 152 -2.69 -2.71 -11.57
CA PRO A 152 -2.43 -2.55 -10.15
C PRO A 152 -2.55 -3.89 -9.40
N LEU A 153 -1.65 -4.10 -8.45
CA LEU A 153 -1.83 -5.09 -7.39
C LEU A 153 -2.78 -4.50 -6.35
N VAL A 154 -3.84 -5.20 -6.04
CA VAL A 154 -4.83 -4.79 -5.02
C VAL A 154 -4.58 -5.56 -3.74
N ILE A 155 -4.48 -4.86 -2.63
CA ILE A 155 -4.22 -5.43 -1.30
C ILE A 155 -5.41 -5.10 -0.39
N LYS A 156 -5.95 -6.12 0.28
CA LYS A 156 -7.06 -6.00 1.24
C LYS A 156 -6.83 -6.88 2.45
N GLY A 157 -7.38 -6.48 3.58
CA GLY A 157 -7.52 -7.36 4.74
C GLY A 157 -8.62 -8.39 4.52
N ILE A 158 -8.39 -9.63 4.92
CA ILE A 158 -9.45 -10.67 4.89
C ILE A 158 -10.49 -10.33 5.96
N GLY A 159 -11.75 -10.19 5.54
CA GLY A 159 -12.86 -9.78 6.42
C GLY A 159 -12.97 -8.28 6.65
N ASP A 160 -12.02 -7.47 6.17
CA ASP A 160 -12.08 -6.00 6.23
C ASP A 160 -12.49 -5.42 4.85
N HIS A 161 -13.68 -4.85 4.80
CA HIS A 161 -14.21 -4.19 3.60
C HIS A 161 -14.05 -2.67 3.60
N SER A 162 -13.53 -2.11 4.70
CA SER A 162 -13.38 -0.66 4.88
C SER A 162 -12.17 -0.09 4.17
N PHE A 163 -11.16 -0.94 3.90
CA PHE A 163 -9.87 -0.52 3.36
C PHE A 163 -9.49 -1.30 2.09
N THR A 164 -9.06 -0.58 1.08
CA THR A 164 -8.52 -1.14 -0.17
C THR A 164 -7.29 -0.35 -0.57
N TYR A 165 -6.20 -1.04 -0.84
CA TYR A 165 -4.94 -0.42 -1.25
C TYR A 165 -4.54 -0.91 -2.65
N LEU A 166 -4.04 0.02 -3.47
CA LEU A 166 -3.57 -0.28 -4.82
C LEU A 166 -2.10 0.11 -4.96
N VAL A 167 -1.32 -0.81 -5.49
CA VAL A 167 0.10 -0.57 -5.82
C VAL A 167 0.28 -0.72 -7.32
N MET A 168 0.77 0.32 -7.96
CA MET A 168 1.13 0.26 -9.38
C MET A 168 2.50 -0.41 -9.53
N PRO A 169 2.65 -1.36 -10.47
CA PRO A 169 3.95 -1.89 -10.83
C PRO A 169 4.89 -0.79 -11.32
N MET A 170 6.15 -0.93 -10.97
CA MET A 170 7.21 -0.09 -11.52
C MET A 170 7.47 -0.53 -12.98
N ARG A 171 7.84 0.42 -13.81
CA ARG A 171 8.32 0.10 -15.15
C ARG A 171 9.78 -0.36 -15.01
N GLY A 172 10.07 -1.56 -15.49
CA GLY A 172 11.43 -2.09 -15.62
C GLY A 172 12.16 -1.47 -16.79
#